data_e5ea007550dd136ac0571c5628e78174
#
_entry.id   e5ea007550dd136ac0571c5628e78174
#
_cell.length_a   1.000
_cell.length_b   1.000
_cell.length_c   1.000
_cell.angle_alpha   90.00
_cell.angle_beta   90.00
_cell.angle_gamma   90.00
#
_symmetry.space_group_name_H-M   'P 1'
#
loop_
_entity.id
_entity.type
_entity.pdbx_description
1 polymer ?
#
loop_
_entity_poly.entity_id
_entity_poly.type
_entity_poly.pdbx_seq_one_letter_code
_entity_poly.pdbx_strand_id
1 'polypeptide(L)'
;MATVGLLGIGKLPVTFLREAKRLGERVVTIAVVDAVEPELAQESDQFYQIKITKLGSILKTLQREGVTESTMLGKVTKEILYGNLGIPDWRALQFLRRVRDRKDDTIMLALVDELADIGVTVLDQTRYLTPLMPTPQVFTKRQPTAAEWDDIRFGFALAKQIGALDIGQTVVVARQAAMAIEAIEGTDACIIRGCALARQGAVVVKTAKPQQDVRFDVPAIGLTTLRSLLEHKGAVLAIEAQRTLFVEQEEVIALADQKGVAICAVSAESLSR
;
A
#
# COMPACT_ATOMS: atom_id res chain seq x y z
N MET A 1 14.60 22.61 -6.01
CA MET A 1 13.32 22.53 -5.28
C MET A 1 12.29 22.12 -6.31
N ALA A 2 11.88 20.87 -6.28
CA ALA A 2 10.85 20.39 -7.19
C ALA A 2 9.46 20.77 -6.63
N THR A 3 8.46 20.88 -7.51
CA THR A 3 7.06 20.97 -7.08
C THR A 3 6.43 19.62 -7.27
N VAL A 4 6.09 18.98 -6.15
CA VAL A 4 5.55 17.63 -6.12
C VAL A 4 4.03 17.66 -5.97
N GLY A 5 3.32 17.01 -6.89
CA GLY A 5 1.89 16.78 -6.83
C GLY A 5 1.57 15.55 -5.98
N LEU A 6 0.76 15.70 -4.96
CA LEU A 6 0.27 14.61 -4.14
C LEU A 6 -1.22 14.38 -4.42
N LEU A 7 -1.51 13.30 -5.12
CA LEU A 7 -2.87 12.86 -5.41
C LEU A 7 -3.24 11.72 -4.46
N GLY A 8 -4.18 11.91 -3.55
CA GLY A 8 -4.42 10.80 -2.63
C GLY A 8 -5.47 11.01 -1.55
N ILE A 9 -5.63 9.95 -0.75
CA ILE A 9 -6.58 9.82 0.35
C ILE A 9 -5.97 9.03 1.51
N GLY A 10 -6.38 9.33 2.74
CA GLY A 10 -5.99 8.61 3.95
C GLY A 10 -4.67 9.07 4.57
N LYS A 11 -4.17 8.32 5.55
CA LYS A 11 -3.01 8.69 6.39
C LYS A 11 -1.66 8.61 5.66
N LEU A 12 -1.51 7.73 4.68
CA LEU A 12 -0.26 7.57 3.94
C LEU A 12 0.17 8.84 3.20
N PRO A 13 -0.72 9.59 2.52
CA PRO A 13 -0.43 10.90 1.98
C PRO A 13 0.10 11.92 3.00
N VAL A 14 -0.37 11.88 4.25
CA VAL A 14 0.14 12.78 5.31
C VAL A 14 1.61 12.51 5.62
N THR A 15 1.97 11.24 5.74
CA THR A 15 3.38 10.84 5.97
C THR A 15 4.27 11.27 4.79
N PHE A 16 3.81 11.05 3.56
CA PHE A 16 4.51 11.48 2.35
C PHE A 16 4.70 13.00 2.33
N LEU A 17 3.65 13.77 2.59
CA LEU A 17 3.66 15.24 2.63
C LEU A 17 4.73 15.75 3.62
N ARG A 18 4.70 15.24 4.85
CA ARG A 18 5.63 15.65 5.90
C ARG A 18 7.08 15.35 5.51
N GLU A 19 7.34 14.18 4.95
CA GLU A 19 8.69 13.79 4.55
C GLU A 19 9.18 14.58 3.34
N ALA A 20 8.35 14.80 2.32
CA ALA A 20 8.69 15.63 1.18
C ALA A 20 9.02 17.07 1.61
N LYS A 21 8.23 17.65 2.50
CA LYS A 21 8.50 18.99 3.06
C LYS A 21 9.76 19.03 3.92
N ARG A 22 10.03 17.99 4.71
CA ARG A 22 11.28 17.87 5.48
C ARG A 22 12.53 17.90 4.57
N LEU A 23 12.38 17.36 3.36
CA LEU A 23 13.45 17.36 2.34
C LEU A 23 13.46 18.64 1.49
N GLY A 24 12.63 19.63 1.80
CA GLY A 24 12.62 20.95 1.15
C GLY A 24 11.80 21.02 -0.12
N GLU A 25 10.93 20.05 -0.42
CA GLU A 25 10.08 20.10 -1.60
C GLU A 25 8.82 20.95 -1.36
N ARG A 26 8.34 21.62 -2.41
CA ARG A 26 7.02 22.26 -2.43
C ARG A 26 5.96 21.21 -2.78
N VAL A 27 4.94 21.05 -1.95
CA VAL A 27 3.90 20.02 -2.14
C VAL A 27 2.55 20.65 -2.45
N VAL A 28 1.99 20.25 -3.59
CA VAL A 28 0.64 20.57 -4.05
C VAL A 28 -0.24 19.35 -3.88
N THR A 29 -1.16 19.38 -2.93
CA THR A 29 -2.06 18.24 -2.66
C THR A 29 -3.38 18.42 -3.40
N ILE A 30 -3.82 17.36 -4.09
CA ILE A 30 -5.16 17.28 -4.68
C ILE A 30 -5.90 16.10 -4.04
N ALA A 31 -6.85 16.41 -3.17
CA ALA A 31 -7.76 15.44 -2.59
C ALA A 31 -8.82 15.05 -3.63
N VAL A 32 -8.88 13.74 -3.95
CA VAL A 32 -9.75 13.23 -5.02
C VAL A 32 -11.11 12.74 -4.53
N VAL A 33 -11.33 12.79 -3.21
CA VAL A 33 -12.58 12.43 -2.52
C VAL A 33 -12.97 13.51 -1.52
N ASP A 34 -14.21 13.44 -1.00
CA ASP A 34 -14.74 14.46 -0.09
C ASP A 34 -14.17 14.36 1.34
N ALA A 35 -13.93 13.13 1.82
CA ALA A 35 -13.38 12.88 3.17
C ALA A 35 -11.87 12.65 3.10
N VAL A 36 -11.09 13.57 3.64
CA VAL A 36 -9.61 13.51 3.69
C VAL A 36 -9.11 13.90 5.06
N GLU A 37 -7.89 13.49 5.37
CA GLU A 37 -7.21 13.87 6.61
C GLU A 37 -7.01 15.41 6.66
N PRO A 38 -7.44 16.09 7.74
CA PRO A 38 -7.35 17.56 7.87
C PRO A 38 -5.92 18.09 7.69
N GLU A 39 -4.91 17.30 8.08
CA GLU A 39 -3.50 17.63 7.97
C GLU A 39 -3.08 17.90 6.53
N LEU A 40 -3.69 17.21 5.56
CA LEU A 40 -3.38 17.47 4.15
C LEU A 40 -3.71 18.89 3.73
N ALA A 41 -4.83 19.44 4.21
CA ALA A 41 -5.19 20.83 3.93
C ALA A 41 -4.35 21.85 4.72
N GLN A 42 -3.96 21.49 5.95
CA GLN A 42 -3.23 22.37 6.85
C GLN A 42 -1.73 22.46 6.52
N GLU A 43 -1.13 21.35 6.13
CA GLU A 43 0.32 21.24 5.99
C GLU A 43 0.81 21.36 4.54
N SER A 44 -0.07 21.24 3.52
CA SER A 44 0.32 21.42 2.11
C SER A 44 0.63 22.88 1.78
N ASP A 45 1.53 23.11 0.84
CA ASP A 45 1.81 24.46 0.33
C ASP A 45 0.64 24.99 -0.51
N GLN A 46 -0.05 24.09 -1.21
CA GLN A 46 -1.34 24.35 -1.86
C GLN A 46 -2.22 23.11 -1.71
N PHE A 47 -3.50 23.32 -1.43
CA PHE A 47 -4.48 22.24 -1.27
C PHE A 47 -5.68 22.47 -2.17
N TYR A 48 -6.08 21.44 -2.91
CA TYR A 48 -7.25 21.44 -3.77
C TYR A 48 -8.11 20.21 -3.49
N GLN A 49 -9.41 20.39 -3.51
CA GLN A 49 -10.36 19.29 -3.44
C GLN A 49 -11.06 19.17 -4.80
N ILE A 50 -10.67 18.16 -5.58
CA ILE A 50 -11.15 17.96 -6.95
C ILE A 50 -11.51 16.50 -7.11
N LYS A 51 -12.80 16.19 -7.32
CA LYS A 51 -13.27 14.81 -7.46
C LYS A 51 -12.54 14.09 -8.59
N ILE A 52 -12.25 12.80 -8.40
CA ILE A 52 -11.54 11.95 -9.36
C ILE A 52 -12.19 11.96 -10.76
N THR A 53 -13.50 12.18 -10.86
CA THR A 53 -14.24 12.32 -12.12
C THR A 53 -13.92 13.60 -12.90
N LYS A 54 -13.18 14.53 -12.33
CA LYS A 54 -12.79 15.82 -12.93
C LYS A 54 -11.32 15.79 -13.37
N LEU A 55 -10.93 14.75 -14.13
CA LEU A 55 -9.54 14.53 -14.57
C LEU A 55 -8.94 15.75 -15.27
N GLY A 56 -9.68 16.38 -16.17
CA GLY A 56 -9.22 17.60 -16.86
C GLY A 56 -8.94 18.77 -15.91
N SER A 57 -9.72 18.88 -14.82
CA SER A 57 -9.49 19.90 -13.80
C SER A 57 -8.25 19.57 -12.97
N ILE A 58 -8.03 18.29 -12.63
CA ILE A 58 -6.83 17.83 -11.92
C ILE A 58 -5.59 18.18 -12.74
N LEU A 59 -5.54 17.75 -14.01
CA LEU A 59 -4.41 17.99 -14.91
C LEU A 59 -4.10 19.48 -15.07
N LYS A 60 -5.13 20.34 -15.29
CA LYS A 60 -4.98 21.80 -15.38
C LYS A 60 -4.44 22.41 -14.07
N THR A 61 -4.87 21.89 -12.93
CA THR A 61 -4.38 22.38 -11.63
C THR A 61 -2.91 22.04 -11.45
N LEU A 62 -2.48 20.83 -11.77
CA LEU A 62 -1.08 20.42 -11.70
C LEU A 62 -0.19 21.31 -12.61
N GLN A 63 -0.63 21.56 -13.84
CA GLN A 63 0.09 22.46 -14.78
C GLN A 63 0.18 23.90 -14.26
N ARG A 64 -0.93 24.46 -13.77
CA ARG A 64 -0.98 25.82 -13.23
C ARG A 64 -0.05 26.00 -12.03
N GLU A 65 0.06 24.98 -11.18
CA GLU A 65 0.92 24.98 -10.00
C GLU A 65 2.38 24.69 -10.32
N GLY A 66 2.73 24.41 -11.59
CA GLY A 66 4.09 24.10 -12.00
C GLY A 66 4.59 22.77 -11.45
N VAL A 67 3.69 21.81 -11.26
CA VAL A 67 4.04 20.45 -10.80
C VAL A 67 4.83 19.75 -11.89
N THR A 68 6.01 19.20 -11.55
CA THR A 68 6.89 18.46 -12.45
C THR A 68 6.94 16.97 -12.10
N GLU A 69 6.70 16.64 -10.84
CA GLU A 69 6.69 15.27 -10.33
C GLU A 69 5.39 15.04 -9.55
N SER A 70 4.81 13.85 -9.60
CA SER A 70 3.57 13.54 -8.87
C SER A 70 3.57 12.12 -8.32
N THR A 71 2.80 11.90 -7.28
CA THR A 71 2.53 10.57 -6.73
C THR A 71 1.04 10.38 -6.50
N MET A 72 0.61 9.12 -6.56
CA MET A 72 -0.76 8.71 -6.29
C MET A 72 -0.75 7.78 -5.07
N LEU A 73 -1.32 8.22 -3.94
CA LEU A 73 -1.27 7.49 -2.68
C LEU A 73 -2.66 7.25 -2.08
N GLY A 74 -2.82 6.09 -1.49
CA GLY A 74 -4.08 5.67 -0.87
C GLY A 74 -4.96 4.85 -1.82
N LYS A 75 -5.87 4.08 -1.24
CA LYS A 75 -6.72 3.15 -1.97
C LYS A 75 -8.05 3.81 -2.34
N VAL A 76 -8.24 4.11 -3.60
CA VAL A 76 -9.57 4.45 -4.13
C VAL A 76 -10.34 3.16 -4.31
N THR A 77 -11.26 2.87 -3.41
CA THR A 77 -12.04 1.63 -3.46
C THR A 77 -13.11 1.69 -4.55
N LYS A 78 -13.58 0.50 -4.99
CA LYS A 78 -14.67 0.42 -5.99
C LYS A 78 -15.96 1.09 -5.48
N GLU A 79 -16.22 1.06 -4.17
CA GLU A 79 -17.36 1.76 -3.56
C GLU A 79 -17.25 3.29 -3.76
N ILE A 80 -16.05 3.84 -3.70
CA ILE A 80 -15.79 5.25 -4.01
C ILE A 80 -16.06 5.50 -5.50
N LEU A 81 -15.61 4.60 -6.39
CA LEU A 81 -15.82 4.74 -7.84
C LEU A 81 -17.29 4.56 -8.25
N TYR A 82 -18.09 3.79 -7.51
CA TYR A 82 -19.51 3.59 -7.76
C TYR A 82 -20.42 4.50 -6.93
N GLY A 83 -19.85 5.28 -6.00
CA GLY A 83 -20.57 6.29 -5.21
C GLY A 83 -20.99 7.51 -6.03
N ASN A 84 -21.51 8.52 -5.33
CA ASN A 84 -21.95 9.77 -5.97
C ASN A 84 -20.76 10.68 -6.34
N LEU A 85 -19.94 10.25 -7.30
CA LEU A 85 -18.73 10.96 -7.74
C LEU A 85 -19.02 12.19 -8.63
N GLY A 86 -20.28 12.43 -8.95
CA GLY A 86 -20.69 13.50 -9.86
C GLY A 86 -20.45 13.16 -11.34
N ILE A 87 -20.80 14.11 -12.21
CA ILE A 87 -20.70 13.94 -13.67
C ILE A 87 -19.22 14.04 -14.09
N PRO A 88 -18.67 13.04 -14.83
CA PRO A 88 -17.31 13.13 -15.36
C PRO A 88 -17.14 14.34 -16.29
N ASP A 89 -15.96 14.95 -16.29
CA ASP A 89 -15.61 15.92 -17.31
C ASP A 89 -15.22 15.23 -18.63
N TRP A 90 -15.05 16.04 -19.68
CA TRP A 90 -14.75 15.51 -21.02
C TRP A 90 -13.47 14.69 -21.06
N ARG A 91 -12.41 15.11 -20.32
CA ARG A 91 -11.13 14.38 -20.29
C ARG A 91 -11.32 13.02 -19.60
N ALA A 92 -12.07 12.97 -18.50
CA ALA A 92 -12.39 11.72 -17.81
C ALA A 92 -13.19 10.76 -18.70
N LEU A 93 -14.15 11.26 -19.50
CA LEU A 93 -14.88 10.44 -20.47
C LEU A 93 -13.97 9.88 -21.57
N GLN A 94 -13.05 10.69 -22.10
CA GLN A 94 -12.05 10.22 -23.08
C GLN A 94 -11.13 9.18 -22.47
N PHE A 95 -10.64 9.41 -21.26
CA PHE A 95 -9.81 8.47 -20.48
C PHE A 95 -10.51 7.12 -20.35
N LEU A 96 -11.75 7.09 -19.86
CA LEU A 96 -12.54 5.86 -19.69
C LEU A 96 -12.75 5.08 -21.00
N ARG A 97 -12.81 5.77 -22.15
CA ARG A 97 -12.91 5.13 -23.47
C ARG A 97 -11.59 4.50 -23.95
N ARG A 98 -10.44 5.01 -23.48
CA ARG A 98 -9.11 4.47 -23.83
C ARG A 98 -8.76 3.22 -23.02
N VAL A 99 -9.23 3.13 -21.78
CA VAL A 99 -8.98 1.99 -20.90
C VAL A 99 -9.72 0.76 -21.42
N ARG A 100 -8.96 -0.23 -21.93
CA ARG A 100 -9.49 -1.41 -22.63
C ARG A 100 -10.13 -2.43 -21.68
N ASP A 101 -9.62 -2.53 -20.48
CA ASP A 101 -10.13 -3.41 -19.44
C ASP A 101 -10.25 -2.65 -18.11
N ARG A 102 -10.80 -3.30 -17.08
CA ARG A 102 -11.02 -2.68 -15.75
C ARG A 102 -10.04 -3.20 -14.69
N LYS A 103 -8.86 -3.62 -15.13
CA LYS A 103 -7.79 -3.99 -14.20
C LYS A 103 -7.19 -2.73 -13.59
N ASP A 104 -6.90 -2.79 -12.31
CA ASP A 104 -6.36 -1.64 -11.57
C ASP A 104 -5.05 -1.15 -12.21
N ASP A 105 -4.16 -2.06 -12.61
CA ASP A 105 -2.89 -1.72 -13.26
C ASP A 105 -3.10 -1.00 -14.61
N THR A 106 -4.05 -1.45 -15.44
CA THR A 106 -4.35 -0.80 -16.73
C THR A 106 -4.83 0.63 -16.53
N ILE A 107 -5.69 0.86 -15.52
CA ILE A 107 -6.17 2.19 -15.15
C ILE A 107 -5.01 3.06 -14.66
N MET A 108 -4.16 2.52 -13.78
CA MET A 108 -3.03 3.26 -13.21
C MET A 108 -1.98 3.63 -14.27
N LEU A 109 -1.65 2.70 -15.18
CA LEU A 109 -0.75 2.99 -16.30
C LEU A 109 -1.31 4.07 -17.23
N ALA A 110 -2.61 4.01 -17.54
CA ALA A 110 -3.25 5.05 -18.35
C ALA A 110 -3.24 6.43 -17.64
N LEU A 111 -3.35 6.47 -16.29
CA LEU A 111 -3.19 7.72 -15.53
C LEU A 111 -1.75 8.24 -15.56
N VAL A 112 -0.76 7.35 -15.54
CA VAL A 112 0.66 7.72 -15.72
C VAL A 112 0.86 8.38 -17.08
N ASP A 113 0.26 7.84 -18.14
CA ASP A 113 0.34 8.41 -19.49
C ASP A 113 -0.34 9.80 -19.57
N GLU A 114 -1.52 9.98 -18.94
CA GLU A 114 -2.21 11.27 -18.88
C GLU A 114 -1.39 12.35 -18.14
N LEU A 115 -0.64 11.96 -17.10
CA LEU A 115 0.28 12.86 -16.39
C LEU A 115 1.52 13.17 -17.24
N ALA A 116 2.07 12.17 -17.91
CA ALA A 116 3.22 12.35 -18.82
C ALA A 116 2.87 13.29 -19.98
N ASP A 117 1.65 13.20 -20.55
CA ASP A 117 1.15 14.10 -21.62
C ASP A 117 1.19 15.58 -21.21
N ILE A 118 1.16 15.89 -19.92
CA ILE A 118 1.25 17.26 -19.39
C ILE A 118 2.63 17.60 -18.81
N GLY A 119 3.64 16.74 -19.03
CA GLY A 119 5.01 16.93 -18.55
C GLY A 119 5.22 16.60 -17.07
N VAL A 120 4.32 15.85 -16.43
CA VAL A 120 4.43 15.44 -15.05
C VAL A 120 4.91 13.99 -14.98
N THR A 121 6.01 13.74 -14.29
CA THR A 121 6.56 12.39 -14.04
C THR A 121 5.94 11.78 -12.80
N VAL A 122 5.45 10.56 -12.90
CA VAL A 122 4.96 9.82 -11.72
C VAL A 122 6.13 9.21 -10.97
N LEU A 123 6.24 9.57 -9.69
CA LEU A 123 7.31 9.12 -8.80
C LEU A 123 7.10 7.69 -8.31
N ASP A 124 8.18 7.03 -7.96
CA ASP A 124 8.18 5.92 -7.02
C ASP A 124 7.56 6.38 -5.68
N GLN A 125 6.48 5.72 -5.24
CA GLN A 125 5.81 6.05 -3.98
C GLN A 125 6.76 5.97 -2.77
N THR A 126 7.78 5.12 -2.84
CA THR A 126 8.68 4.87 -1.72
C THR A 126 9.69 6.00 -1.49
N ARG A 127 9.87 6.90 -2.46
CA ARG A 127 10.86 7.99 -2.40
C ARG A 127 10.75 8.83 -1.12
N TYR A 128 9.53 9.12 -0.68
CA TYR A 128 9.24 9.87 0.55
C TYR A 128 8.58 9.00 1.62
N LEU A 129 8.54 7.69 1.46
CA LEU A 129 7.98 6.74 2.42
C LEU A 129 9.04 5.80 3.01
N THR A 130 10.32 6.06 2.77
CA THR A 130 11.44 5.28 3.31
C THR A 130 11.35 5.03 4.82
N PRO A 131 10.91 5.99 5.67
CA PRO A 131 10.75 5.74 7.11
C PRO A 131 9.74 4.64 7.44
N LEU A 132 8.81 4.35 6.54
CA LEU A 132 7.83 3.27 6.68
C LEU A 132 8.28 1.93 6.08
N MET A 133 9.49 1.88 5.51
CA MET A 133 10.04 0.66 4.89
C MET A 133 11.10 0.03 5.80
N PRO A 134 10.70 -0.92 6.65
CA PRO A 134 11.60 -1.44 7.66
C PRO A 134 12.73 -2.29 7.10
N THR A 135 13.88 -2.24 7.76
CA THR A 135 14.97 -3.19 7.60
C THR A 135 14.65 -4.52 8.32
N PRO A 136 15.38 -5.63 8.03
CA PRO A 136 15.15 -6.91 8.69
C PRO A 136 15.31 -6.80 10.22
N GLN A 137 14.24 -7.07 10.95
CA GLN A 137 14.20 -7.08 12.43
C GLN A 137 12.89 -7.69 12.94
N VAL A 138 12.85 -8.00 14.24
CA VAL A 138 11.59 -8.27 14.97
C VAL A 138 11.21 -7.01 15.75
N PHE A 139 9.96 -6.57 15.60
CA PHE A 139 9.45 -5.32 16.18
C PHE A 139 8.86 -5.50 17.57
N THR A 140 8.32 -6.69 17.83
CA THR A 140 7.55 -7.00 19.04
C THR A 140 8.41 -7.63 20.11
N LYS A 141 7.96 -7.52 21.39
CA LYS A 141 8.60 -8.19 22.53
C LYS A 141 8.63 -9.70 22.36
N ARG A 142 7.51 -10.27 21.87
CA ARG A 142 7.45 -11.68 21.51
C ARG A 142 8.27 -11.93 20.25
N GLN A 143 9.18 -12.88 20.32
CA GLN A 143 9.95 -13.35 19.18
C GLN A 143 9.23 -14.57 18.54
N PRO A 144 9.33 -14.77 17.22
CA PRO A 144 8.89 -16.04 16.61
C PRO A 144 9.68 -17.21 17.19
N THR A 145 9.01 -18.31 17.46
CA THR A 145 9.65 -19.60 17.84
C THR A 145 10.40 -20.21 16.67
N ALA A 146 11.22 -21.23 16.91
CA ALA A 146 11.94 -21.94 15.84
C ALA A 146 10.98 -22.51 14.78
N ALA A 147 9.87 -23.11 15.20
CA ALA A 147 8.87 -23.65 14.28
C ALA A 147 8.18 -22.52 13.46
N GLU A 148 7.92 -21.36 14.07
CA GLU A 148 7.37 -20.21 13.35
C GLU A 148 8.38 -19.60 12.38
N TRP A 149 9.67 -19.62 12.68
CA TRP A 149 10.72 -19.23 11.73
C TRP A 149 10.77 -20.19 10.52
N ASP A 150 10.55 -21.50 10.72
CA ASP A 150 10.44 -22.45 9.62
C ASP A 150 9.21 -22.17 8.75
N ASP A 151 8.08 -21.84 9.38
CA ASP A 151 6.86 -21.41 8.68
C ASP A 151 7.07 -20.09 7.92
N ILE A 152 7.81 -19.12 8.49
CA ILE A 152 8.18 -17.87 7.80
C ILE A 152 9.03 -18.16 6.56
N ARG A 153 10.06 -19.00 6.66
CA ARG A 153 10.92 -19.37 5.52
C ARG A 153 10.11 -20.02 4.40
N PHE A 154 9.28 -21.01 4.76
CA PHE A 154 8.38 -21.67 3.81
C PHE A 154 7.41 -20.69 3.15
N GLY A 155 6.75 -19.86 3.95
CA GLY A 155 5.78 -18.89 3.49
C GLY A 155 6.41 -17.80 2.61
N PHE A 156 7.62 -17.33 2.95
CA PHE A 156 8.34 -16.33 2.16
C PHE A 156 8.66 -16.86 0.75
N ALA A 157 9.23 -18.06 0.66
CA ALA A 157 9.53 -18.68 -0.63
C ALA A 157 8.27 -18.85 -1.48
N LEU A 158 7.18 -19.32 -0.87
CA LEU A 158 5.90 -19.51 -1.56
C LEU A 158 5.27 -18.17 -1.99
N ALA A 159 5.27 -17.16 -1.11
CA ALA A 159 4.73 -15.82 -1.42
C ALA A 159 5.47 -15.18 -2.61
N LYS A 160 6.79 -15.34 -2.72
CA LYS A 160 7.57 -14.88 -3.87
C LYS A 160 7.16 -15.60 -5.17
N GLN A 161 6.89 -16.90 -5.11
CA GLN A 161 6.47 -17.68 -6.29
C GLN A 161 5.08 -17.27 -6.79
N ILE A 162 4.08 -17.15 -5.89
CA ILE A 162 2.73 -16.71 -6.28
C ILE A 162 2.73 -15.26 -6.77
N GLY A 163 3.60 -14.41 -6.18
CA GLY A 163 3.81 -13.05 -6.63
C GLY A 163 4.40 -12.98 -8.05
N ALA A 164 5.33 -13.89 -8.39
CA ALA A 164 5.88 -13.98 -9.73
C ALA A 164 4.85 -14.42 -10.79
N LEU A 165 3.83 -15.17 -10.37
CA LEU A 165 2.69 -15.57 -11.21
C LEU A 165 1.56 -14.52 -11.23
N ASP A 166 1.73 -13.39 -10.55
CA ASP A 166 0.72 -12.34 -10.38
C ASP A 166 -0.62 -12.81 -9.80
N ILE A 167 -0.58 -13.85 -8.95
CA ILE A 167 -1.77 -14.40 -8.28
C ILE A 167 -2.11 -13.57 -7.03
N GLY A 168 -1.11 -13.33 -6.17
CA GLY A 168 -1.25 -12.63 -4.90
C GLY A 168 0.13 -12.41 -4.27
N GLN A 169 0.15 -11.96 -3.01
CA GLN A 169 1.39 -11.60 -2.31
C GLN A 169 1.39 -11.98 -0.83
N THR A 170 0.32 -12.62 -0.35
CA THR A 170 0.16 -13.07 1.04
C THR A 170 -0.09 -14.57 1.08
N VAL A 171 0.59 -15.23 2.00
CA VAL A 171 0.42 -16.66 2.29
C VAL A 171 0.22 -16.84 3.78
N VAL A 172 -0.73 -17.70 4.15
CA VAL A 172 -0.94 -18.13 5.54
C VAL A 172 -0.41 -19.56 5.68
N VAL A 173 0.47 -19.78 6.63
CA VAL A 173 1.20 -21.03 6.85
C VAL A 173 0.95 -21.55 8.26
N ALA A 174 0.90 -22.84 8.42
CA ALA A 174 1.01 -23.50 9.72
C ALA A 174 1.69 -24.86 9.53
N ARG A 175 2.73 -25.15 10.31
CA ARG A 175 3.48 -26.44 10.27
C ARG A 175 4.02 -26.75 8.87
N GLN A 176 4.61 -25.75 8.23
CA GLN A 176 5.17 -25.80 6.86
C GLN A 176 4.16 -26.26 5.80
N ALA A 177 2.87 -25.99 6.02
CA ALA A 177 1.81 -26.22 5.05
C ALA A 177 1.07 -24.91 4.76
N ALA A 178 0.78 -24.65 3.48
CA ALA A 178 -0.02 -23.51 3.09
C ALA A 178 -1.47 -23.72 3.48
N MET A 179 -1.99 -22.88 4.39
CA MET A 179 -3.39 -22.85 4.81
C MET A 179 -4.24 -22.00 3.86
N ALA A 180 -3.67 -20.91 3.37
CA ALA A 180 -4.30 -20.05 2.36
C ALA A 180 -3.26 -19.32 1.53
N ILE A 181 -3.60 -19.08 0.28
CA ILE A 181 -2.85 -18.27 -0.68
C ILE A 181 -3.79 -17.16 -1.12
N GLU A 182 -3.32 -15.92 -1.05
CA GLU A 182 -4.08 -14.75 -1.53
C GLU A 182 -4.27 -14.81 -3.04
N ALA A 183 -5.48 -14.49 -3.48
CA ALA A 183 -5.83 -14.26 -4.86
C ALA A 183 -6.70 -12.99 -4.96
N ILE A 184 -7.76 -13.03 -5.75
CA ILE A 184 -8.65 -11.87 -6.00
C ILE A 184 -9.38 -11.37 -4.73
N GLU A 185 -9.49 -12.20 -3.69
CA GLU A 185 -10.16 -11.85 -2.44
C GLU A 185 -9.40 -10.82 -1.59
N GLY A 186 -8.07 -10.68 -1.81
CA GLY A 186 -7.21 -9.76 -1.08
C GLY A 186 -6.70 -10.28 0.26
N THR A 187 -5.75 -9.52 0.84
CA THR A 187 -4.96 -9.92 2.03
C THR A 187 -5.83 -10.29 3.23
N ASP A 188 -6.80 -9.46 3.62
CA ASP A 188 -7.57 -9.67 4.86
C ASP A 188 -8.43 -10.93 4.76
N ALA A 189 -9.12 -11.16 3.65
CA ALA A 189 -9.91 -12.37 3.43
C ALA A 189 -9.03 -13.64 3.39
N CYS A 190 -7.84 -13.56 2.81
CA CYS A 190 -6.85 -14.64 2.84
C CYS A 190 -6.42 -14.95 4.27
N ILE A 191 -6.11 -13.95 5.10
CA ILE A 191 -5.74 -14.12 6.51
C ILE A 191 -6.87 -14.82 7.28
N ILE A 192 -8.10 -14.33 7.16
CA ILE A 192 -9.27 -14.89 7.82
C ILE A 192 -9.41 -16.38 7.48
N ARG A 193 -9.43 -16.70 6.20
CA ARG A 193 -9.57 -18.08 5.70
C ARG A 193 -8.43 -18.98 6.16
N GLY A 194 -7.19 -18.52 6.06
CA GLY A 194 -6.01 -19.28 6.42
C GLY A 194 -5.90 -19.55 7.92
N CYS A 195 -6.14 -18.52 8.75
CA CYS A 195 -6.17 -18.68 10.20
C CYS A 195 -7.27 -19.62 10.67
N ALA A 196 -8.46 -19.56 10.05
CA ALA A 196 -9.55 -20.50 10.36
C ALA A 196 -9.15 -21.96 10.06
N LEU A 197 -8.46 -22.23 8.96
CA LEU A 197 -7.96 -23.55 8.60
C LEU A 197 -6.83 -24.02 9.52
N ALA A 198 -5.93 -23.14 9.91
CA ALA A 198 -4.86 -23.44 10.87
C ALA A 198 -5.37 -23.70 12.28
N ARG A 199 -6.55 -23.16 12.63
CA ARG A 199 -7.22 -23.16 13.93
C ARG A 199 -6.54 -22.31 15.00
N GLN A 200 -5.20 -22.32 15.06
CA GLN A 200 -4.36 -21.49 15.94
C GLN A 200 -2.92 -21.47 15.44
N GLY A 201 -2.16 -20.44 15.83
CA GLY A 201 -0.72 -20.37 15.59
C GLY A 201 -0.34 -20.12 14.12
N ALA A 202 -1.25 -19.60 13.31
CA ALA A 202 -0.97 -19.29 11.92
C ALA A 202 0.11 -18.22 11.78
N VAL A 203 1.00 -18.41 10.82
CA VAL A 203 2.02 -17.46 10.38
C VAL A 203 1.57 -16.86 9.07
N VAL A 204 1.41 -15.53 9.03
CA VAL A 204 1.10 -14.77 7.83
C VAL A 204 2.39 -14.19 7.26
N VAL A 205 2.65 -14.45 5.99
CA VAL A 205 3.80 -13.89 5.27
C VAL A 205 3.31 -13.06 4.09
N LYS A 206 3.69 -11.79 4.07
CA LYS A 206 3.36 -10.86 2.98
C LYS A 206 4.63 -10.31 2.35
N THR A 207 4.75 -10.46 1.02
CA THR A 207 5.91 -10.00 0.24
C THR A 207 5.48 -9.01 -0.85
N ALA A 208 6.43 -8.33 -1.46
CA ALA A 208 6.19 -7.61 -2.71
C ALA A 208 6.29 -8.57 -3.90
N LYS A 209 5.44 -8.38 -4.89
CA LYS A 209 5.57 -9.08 -6.18
C LYS A 209 6.88 -8.67 -6.85
N PRO A 210 7.60 -9.58 -7.54
CA PRO A 210 8.86 -9.24 -8.20
C PRO A 210 8.74 -8.12 -9.24
N GLN A 211 7.63 -8.05 -9.95
CA GLN A 211 7.36 -7.10 -11.04
C GLN A 211 6.42 -5.95 -10.61
N GLN A 212 6.26 -5.73 -9.30
CA GLN A 212 5.36 -4.72 -8.78
C GLN A 212 5.77 -3.31 -9.22
N ASP A 213 4.84 -2.55 -9.77
CA ASP A 213 5.10 -1.17 -10.16
C ASP A 213 5.03 -0.25 -8.93
N VAL A 214 6.21 0.12 -8.43
CA VAL A 214 6.35 0.92 -7.21
C VAL A 214 5.80 2.35 -7.33
N ARG A 215 5.37 2.77 -8.51
CA ARG A 215 4.74 4.08 -8.72
C ARG A 215 3.32 4.14 -8.16
N PHE A 216 2.63 2.99 -8.02
CA PHE A 216 1.24 2.96 -7.56
C PHE A 216 0.82 1.68 -6.81
N ASP A 217 1.68 0.66 -6.74
CA ASP A 217 1.35 -0.61 -6.07
C ASP A 217 2.48 -1.04 -5.13
N VAL A 218 2.58 -0.42 -3.96
CA VAL A 218 3.50 -0.83 -2.90
C VAL A 218 2.70 -1.56 -1.81
N PRO A 219 3.05 -2.81 -1.47
CA PRO A 219 2.35 -3.53 -0.42
C PRO A 219 2.47 -2.81 0.92
N ALA A 220 1.39 -2.82 1.69
CA ALA A 220 1.37 -2.22 3.02
C ALA A 220 0.72 -3.15 4.04
N ILE A 221 1.13 -3.01 5.29
CA ILE A 221 0.45 -3.54 6.47
C ILE A 221 0.17 -2.42 7.46
N GLY A 222 -0.87 -2.60 8.26
CA GLY A 222 -1.28 -1.65 9.31
C GLY A 222 -2.23 -2.29 10.29
N LEU A 223 -2.96 -1.47 11.04
CA LEU A 223 -3.92 -1.93 12.07
C LEU A 223 -4.98 -2.89 11.52
N THR A 224 -5.49 -2.66 10.32
CA THR A 224 -6.51 -3.54 9.71
C THR A 224 -5.96 -4.94 9.51
N THR A 225 -4.76 -5.09 8.94
CA THR A 225 -4.10 -6.38 8.75
C THR A 225 -3.86 -7.09 10.09
N LEU A 226 -3.38 -6.35 11.11
CA LEU A 226 -3.16 -6.93 12.43
C LEU A 226 -4.48 -7.38 13.08
N ARG A 227 -5.56 -6.59 12.98
CA ARG A 227 -6.87 -6.97 13.52
C ARG A 227 -7.39 -8.25 12.87
N SER A 228 -7.32 -8.37 11.54
CA SER A 228 -7.69 -9.59 10.82
C SER A 228 -6.93 -10.82 11.34
N LEU A 229 -5.64 -10.66 11.65
CA LEU A 229 -4.82 -11.72 12.24
C LEU A 229 -5.28 -12.07 13.68
N LEU A 230 -5.48 -11.05 14.52
CA LEU A 230 -5.82 -11.22 15.95
C LEU A 230 -7.19 -11.87 16.15
N GLU A 231 -8.20 -11.44 15.40
CA GLU A 231 -9.56 -11.95 15.47
C GLU A 231 -9.62 -13.45 15.14
N HIS A 232 -8.67 -13.93 14.35
CA HIS A 232 -8.62 -15.32 13.89
C HIS A 232 -7.45 -16.13 14.48
N LYS A 233 -6.88 -15.67 15.63
CA LYS A 233 -5.86 -16.38 16.42
C LYS A 233 -4.57 -16.69 15.66
N GLY A 234 -4.16 -15.81 14.73
CA GLY A 234 -2.84 -15.87 14.13
C GLY A 234 -1.75 -15.50 15.15
N ALA A 235 -0.56 -16.01 14.95
CA ALA A 235 0.56 -15.87 15.89
C ALA A 235 1.67 -14.95 15.39
N VAL A 236 1.90 -14.89 14.08
CA VAL A 236 3.00 -14.13 13.48
C VAL A 236 2.54 -13.40 12.23
N LEU A 237 3.01 -12.16 12.07
CA LEU A 237 2.93 -11.39 10.83
C LEU A 237 4.37 -11.08 10.36
N ALA A 238 4.80 -11.71 9.28
CA ALA A 238 6.09 -11.47 8.65
C ALA A 238 5.89 -10.69 7.34
N ILE A 239 6.71 -9.65 7.12
CA ILE A 239 6.68 -8.84 5.91
C ILE A 239 8.03 -8.81 5.23
N GLU A 240 8.05 -8.58 3.91
CA GLU A 240 9.31 -8.39 3.19
C GLU A 240 9.93 -7.03 3.54
N ALA A 241 11.13 -7.06 4.10
CA ALA A 241 11.91 -5.89 4.48
C ALA A 241 12.24 -5.03 3.25
N GLN A 242 12.21 -3.71 3.41
CA GLN A 242 12.51 -2.71 2.37
C GLN A 242 11.62 -2.79 1.12
N ARG A 243 10.53 -3.58 1.16
CA ARG A 243 9.59 -3.75 0.05
C ARG A 243 8.14 -3.69 0.47
N THR A 244 7.86 -3.60 1.77
CA THR A 244 6.51 -3.48 2.32
C THR A 244 6.46 -2.28 3.26
N LEU A 245 5.46 -1.43 3.09
CA LEU A 245 5.20 -0.31 3.99
C LEU A 245 4.58 -0.83 5.29
N PHE A 246 5.13 -0.42 6.39
CA PHE A 246 4.58 -0.66 7.72
C PHE A 246 3.98 0.64 8.25
N VAL A 247 2.68 0.84 8.04
CA VAL A 247 1.96 2.03 8.47
C VAL A 247 1.46 1.89 9.89
N GLU A 248 1.23 3.02 10.59
CA GLU A 248 0.75 3.05 11.99
C GLU A 248 1.62 2.18 12.94
N GLN A 249 2.93 2.20 12.72
CA GLN A 249 3.89 1.25 13.29
C GLN A 249 3.80 1.16 14.82
N GLU A 250 3.79 2.31 15.51
CA GLU A 250 3.75 2.36 16.98
C GLU A 250 2.47 1.73 17.53
N GLU A 251 1.33 2.07 16.96
CA GLU A 251 0.02 1.54 17.40
C GLU A 251 -0.09 0.02 17.11
N VAL A 252 0.40 -0.41 15.93
CA VAL A 252 0.40 -1.82 15.54
C VAL A 252 1.29 -2.65 16.46
N ILE A 253 2.51 -2.18 16.76
CA ILE A 253 3.44 -2.88 17.66
C ILE A 253 2.87 -2.96 19.07
N ALA A 254 2.34 -1.84 19.60
CA ALA A 254 1.75 -1.82 20.94
C ALA A 254 0.58 -2.81 21.07
N LEU A 255 -0.31 -2.88 20.07
CA LEU A 255 -1.41 -3.83 20.04
C LEU A 255 -0.92 -5.27 19.91
N ALA A 256 0.07 -5.54 19.06
CA ALA A 256 0.66 -6.87 18.90
C ALA A 256 1.33 -7.36 20.18
N ASP A 257 2.08 -6.49 20.87
CA ASP A 257 2.70 -6.79 22.17
C ASP A 257 1.66 -7.12 23.23
N GLN A 258 0.56 -6.35 23.30
CA GLN A 258 -0.54 -6.62 24.23
C GLN A 258 -1.18 -7.98 23.98
N LYS A 259 -1.25 -8.40 22.72
CA LYS A 259 -1.90 -9.65 22.29
C LYS A 259 -0.94 -10.83 22.15
N GLY A 260 0.35 -10.65 22.39
CA GLY A 260 1.36 -11.69 22.27
C GLY A 260 1.59 -12.22 20.85
N VAL A 261 1.41 -11.36 19.85
CA VAL A 261 1.69 -11.66 18.44
C VAL A 261 3.10 -11.16 18.08
N ALA A 262 3.85 -11.92 17.30
CA ALA A 262 5.13 -11.49 16.78
C ALA A 262 4.95 -10.78 15.42
N ILE A 263 5.67 -9.66 15.23
CA ILE A 263 5.75 -8.97 13.94
C ILE A 263 7.22 -8.84 13.58
N CYS A 264 7.57 -9.24 12.36
CA CYS A 264 8.94 -9.12 11.87
C CYS A 264 9.01 -8.71 10.40
N ALA A 265 10.08 -8.02 10.04
CA ALA A 265 10.49 -7.82 8.66
C ALA A 265 11.65 -8.75 8.32
N VAL A 266 11.57 -9.41 7.18
CA VAL A 266 12.56 -10.41 6.73
C VAL A 266 12.96 -10.18 5.27
N SER A 267 14.17 -10.59 4.93
CA SER A 267 14.65 -10.65 3.54
C SER A 267 15.15 -12.06 3.23
N ALA A 268 15.32 -12.38 1.96
CA ALA A 268 15.91 -13.65 1.56
C ALA A 268 17.27 -13.89 2.24
N GLU A 269 18.10 -12.84 2.36
CA GLU A 269 19.40 -12.89 3.02
C GLU A 269 19.29 -13.14 4.53
N SER A 270 18.33 -12.47 5.21
CA SER A 270 18.13 -12.63 6.66
C SER A 270 17.59 -14.02 7.01
N LEU A 271 16.85 -14.67 6.10
CA LEU A 271 16.30 -16.01 6.27
C LEU A 271 17.29 -17.14 5.95
N SER A 272 18.41 -16.83 5.28
CA SER A 272 19.45 -17.80 4.92
C SER A 272 20.51 -17.99 6.02
N ARG A 273 20.48 -17.15 7.03
CA ARG A 273 21.35 -17.20 8.22
C ARG A 273 20.73 -18.05 9.32
#